data_52dea21cec00a03ca99a33b951192423
#
_entry.id   52dea21cec00a03ca99a33b951192423
#
_cell.length_a   1.000
_cell.length_b   1.000
_cell.length_c   1.000
_cell.angle_alpha   90.00
_cell.angle_beta   90.00
_cell.angle_gamma   90.00
#
_symmetry.space_group_name_H-M   'P 1'
#
loop_
_entity.id
_entity.type
_entity.pdbx_description
1 polymer ?
#
loop_
_entity_poly.entity_id
_entity_poly.type
_entity_poly.pdbx_seq_one_letter_code
_entity_poly.pdbx_strand_id
1 'polypeptide(L)'
;ATSPFSLRVIPRDQHTISRKDISPNALRVLYRLRDAGFGAYLVGGAVRDLLVNGQPKDFDVATDATPEQVKQLFRNCRLIGRRFRLAHVVFGREIIEVATFRANIDDGSGDREMENGMLVRDNVYGSIEDDAIRRDFTCNALYYAIEDFSVRDYTGGFEDVQARLMKLIGDPVQRYQEDPVRMLRAVRLAAKLGFQIEEGTAAPIPQLAGLLNEAAPARLFEEVLKLFLSGHGVASFEGLERYGLFDVLFPESAKALKSNRTGALRRMLIEGLANTDARVANDEPVSPAFLFALLLWPAYCRAQATLLKQGVAPEEAQRRAADRVTVQQLSTIALPRRFSLPMQEIWLLQARFSSRQRKRVMRTLSHPRFRAAFDFLALRQVASAEHEADVAFWREAQAQSGHELDSSLDSLHSDAGDEEGGAPRKRRRRRRRPDGAAAGAAE
;
A
#
# COMPACT_ATOMS: atom_id res chain seq x y z
N ALA A 1 -11.95 -28.81 -27.51
CA ALA A 1 -10.60 -28.95 -27.01
C ALA A 1 -10.69 -29.43 -25.56
N THR A 2 -10.14 -30.59 -25.26
CA THR A 2 -10.03 -31.10 -23.89
C THR A 2 -9.20 -30.10 -23.06
N SER A 3 -9.76 -29.64 -21.95
CA SER A 3 -9.04 -28.77 -20.99
C SER A 3 -7.69 -29.42 -20.62
N PRO A 4 -6.59 -28.69 -20.63
CA PRO A 4 -5.29 -29.21 -20.18
C PRO A 4 -5.26 -29.50 -18.68
N PHE A 5 -6.34 -29.14 -17.99
CA PHE A 5 -6.47 -29.29 -16.56
C PHE A 5 -7.32 -30.52 -16.21
N SER A 6 -6.83 -31.33 -15.28
CA SER A 6 -7.55 -32.52 -14.79
C SER A 6 -7.68 -32.41 -13.26
N LEU A 7 -8.87 -32.80 -12.77
CA LEU A 7 -9.11 -32.84 -11.32
C LEU A 7 -8.21 -33.85 -10.64
N ARG A 8 -7.49 -33.42 -9.60
CA ARG A 8 -6.85 -34.25 -8.60
C ARG A 8 -7.57 -34.06 -7.27
N VAL A 9 -7.99 -35.13 -6.67
CA VAL A 9 -8.59 -35.16 -5.33
C VAL A 9 -7.53 -35.64 -4.35
N ILE A 10 -7.17 -34.80 -3.39
CA ILE A 10 -6.25 -35.13 -2.32
C ILE A 10 -7.11 -35.51 -1.10
N PRO A 11 -7.16 -36.79 -0.73
CA PRO A 11 -7.98 -37.24 0.38
C PRO A 11 -7.44 -36.72 1.71
N ARG A 12 -8.28 -36.78 2.75
CA ARG A 12 -7.98 -36.21 4.07
C ARG A 12 -6.68 -36.69 4.70
N ASP A 13 -6.31 -37.94 4.46
CA ASP A 13 -5.09 -38.56 5.00
C ASP A 13 -3.80 -38.13 4.28
N GLN A 14 -3.93 -37.43 3.15
CA GLN A 14 -2.80 -36.94 2.34
C GLN A 14 -2.56 -35.43 2.45
N HIS A 15 -3.27 -34.73 3.33
CA HIS A 15 -3.04 -33.32 3.61
C HIS A 15 -3.18 -32.98 5.09
N THR A 16 -2.77 -31.78 5.49
CA THR A 16 -2.66 -31.35 6.88
C THR A 16 -3.87 -30.53 7.37
N ILE A 17 -4.81 -30.19 6.51
CA ILE A 17 -5.93 -29.31 6.88
C ILE A 17 -6.83 -29.98 7.90
N SER A 18 -7.06 -29.32 9.03
CA SER A 18 -7.98 -29.72 10.07
C SER A 18 -9.09 -28.68 10.25
N ARG A 19 -10.31 -29.14 10.48
CA ARG A 19 -11.43 -28.24 10.82
C ARG A 19 -11.20 -27.43 12.08
N LYS A 20 -10.28 -27.85 12.97
CA LYS A 20 -9.87 -27.11 14.18
C LYS A 20 -9.20 -25.76 13.83
N ASP A 21 -8.60 -25.70 12.69
CA ASP A 21 -7.86 -24.53 12.20
C ASP A 21 -8.74 -23.61 11.34
N ILE A 22 -9.98 -23.99 11.11
CA ILE A 22 -10.97 -23.21 10.36
C ILE A 22 -11.88 -22.48 11.34
N SER A 23 -12.16 -21.20 11.06
CA SER A 23 -13.09 -20.39 11.84
C SER A 23 -14.43 -21.12 12.06
N PRO A 24 -14.95 -21.14 13.30
CA PRO A 24 -16.27 -21.71 13.58
C PRO A 24 -17.39 -21.09 12.74
N ASN A 25 -17.30 -19.80 12.43
CA ASN A 25 -18.27 -19.12 11.59
C ASN A 25 -18.14 -19.55 10.11
N ALA A 26 -16.93 -19.74 9.61
CA ALA A 26 -16.70 -20.29 8.27
C ALA A 26 -17.25 -21.73 8.16
N LEU A 27 -17.02 -22.58 9.16
CA LEU A 27 -17.62 -23.92 9.22
C LEU A 27 -19.13 -23.87 9.23
N ARG A 28 -19.72 -22.95 9.98
CA ARG A 28 -21.19 -22.76 10.02
C ARG A 28 -21.75 -22.42 8.65
N VAL A 29 -21.10 -21.55 7.92
CA VAL A 29 -21.48 -21.20 6.54
C VAL A 29 -21.39 -22.42 5.63
N LEU A 30 -20.28 -23.15 5.67
CA LEU A 30 -20.04 -24.34 4.86
C LEU A 30 -21.09 -25.42 5.12
N TYR A 31 -21.35 -25.76 6.36
CA TYR A 31 -22.34 -26.78 6.70
C TYR A 31 -23.77 -26.37 6.32
N ARG A 32 -24.14 -25.09 6.50
CA ARG A 32 -25.47 -24.62 6.13
C ARG A 32 -25.70 -24.64 4.62
N LEU A 33 -24.70 -24.31 3.81
CA LEU A 33 -24.78 -24.43 2.34
C LEU A 33 -24.94 -25.90 1.93
N ARG A 34 -24.12 -26.79 2.50
CA ARG A 34 -24.19 -28.21 2.25
C ARG A 34 -25.58 -28.79 2.61
N ASP A 35 -26.10 -28.45 3.79
CA ASP A 35 -27.39 -28.97 4.25
C ASP A 35 -28.57 -28.44 3.45
N ALA A 36 -28.39 -27.30 2.75
CA ALA A 36 -29.35 -26.77 1.78
C ALA A 36 -29.21 -27.41 0.36
N GLY A 37 -28.29 -28.35 0.19
CA GLY A 37 -28.07 -29.04 -1.09
C GLY A 37 -27.10 -28.35 -2.05
N PHE A 38 -26.37 -27.34 -1.61
CA PHE A 38 -25.36 -26.64 -2.41
C PHE A 38 -23.96 -27.19 -2.19
N GLY A 39 -23.10 -27.08 -3.20
CA GLY A 39 -21.67 -27.28 -3.06
C GLY A 39 -21.09 -26.23 -2.12
N ALA A 40 -20.21 -26.64 -1.20
CA ALA A 40 -19.62 -25.73 -0.21
C ALA A 40 -18.14 -26.06 -0.03
N TYR A 41 -17.30 -25.07 -0.38
CA TYR A 41 -15.84 -25.24 -0.38
C TYR A 41 -15.19 -24.03 0.30
N LEU A 42 -14.24 -24.31 1.19
CA LEU A 42 -13.25 -23.30 1.57
C LEU A 42 -12.29 -23.12 0.41
N VAL A 43 -11.90 -21.92 0.07
CA VAL A 43 -11.13 -21.65 -1.14
C VAL A 43 -10.06 -20.58 -0.97
N GLY A 44 -9.12 -20.56 -1.88
CA GLY A 44 -8.16 -19.47 -2.03
C GLY A 44 -7.05 -19.47 -0.99
N GLY A 45 -6.73 -18.25 -0.52
CA GLY A 45 -5.62 -18.04 0.41
C GLY A 45 -5.71 -18.83 1.70
N ALA A 46 -6.91 -19.07 2.23
CA ALA A 46 -7.09 -19.84 3.46
C ALA A 46 -6.64 -21.31 3.27
N VAL A 47 -7.03 -21.94 2.16
CA VAL A 47 -6.61 -23.34 1.87
C VAL A 47 -5.10 -23.41 1.69
N ARG A 48 -4.52 -22.51 0.92
CA ARG A 48 -3.07 -22.42 0.75
C ARG A 48 -2.35 -22.27 2.08
N ASP A 49 -2.79 -21.30 2.91
CA ASP A 49 -2.14 -21.02 4.19
C ASP A 49 -2.24 -22.21 5.14
N LEU A 50 -3.39 -22.90 5.21
CA LEU A 50 -3.54 -24.11 6.01
C LEU A 50 -2.63 -25.26 5.55
N LEU A 51 -2.38 -25.38 4.25
CA LEU A 51 -1.47 -26.40 3.70
C LEU A 51 0.00 -26.18 4.05
N VAL A 52 0.39 -24.93 4.35
CA VAL A 52 1.73 -24.57 4.82
C VAL A 52 1.79 -24.35 6.34
N ASN A 53 0.81 -24.86 7.08
CA ASN A 53 0.68 -24.72 8.53
C ASN A 53 0.59 -23.26 9.02
N GLY A 54 0.08 -22.37 8.16
CA GLY A 54 -0.24 -20.98 8.50
C GLY A 54 -1.57 -20.84 9.20
N GLN A 55 -1.82 -19.66 9.72
CA GLN A 55 -3.11 -19.28 10.33
C GLN A 55 -3.79 -18.21 9.48
N PRO A 56 -4.76 -18.60 8.64
CA PRO A 56 -5.51 -17.63 7.85
C PRO A 56 -6.26 -16.63 8.73
N LYS A 57 -6.26 -15.36 8.35
CA LYS A 57 -7.08 -14.33 8.99
C LYS A 57 -8.49 -14.27 8.41
N ASP A 58 -8.61 -14.53 7.12
CA ASP A 58 -9.86 -14.47 6.36
C ASP A 58 -10.16 -15.83 5.76
N PHE A 59 -11.44 -16.20 5.74
CA PHE A 59 -11.93 -17.45 5.17
C PHE A 59 -12.94 -17.16 4.08
N ASP A 60 -12.63 -17.55 2.87
CA ASP A 60 -13.47 -17.41 1.70
C ASP A 60 -14.13 -18.74 1.35
N VAL A 61 -15.41 -18.68 0.98
CA VAL A 61 -16.22 -19.82 0.59
C VAL A 61 -16.62 -19.69 -0.88
N ALA A 62 -16.53 -20.78 -1.61
CA ALA A 62 -17.06 -20.89 -2.96
C ALA A 62 -18.19 -21.91 -3.00
N THR A 63 -19.21 -21.64 -3.80
CA THR A 63 -20.44 -22.43 -3.88
C THR A 63 -21.07 -22.32 -5.27
N ASP A 64 -21.93 -23.27 -5.61
CA ASP A 64 -22.82 -23.20 -6.78
C ASP A 64 -24.12 -22.43 -6.50
N ALA A 65 -24.39 -22.08 -5.23
CA ALA A 65 -25.52 -21.20 -4.89
C ALA A 65 -25.29 -19.79 -5.45
N THR A 66 -26.34 -19.20 -6.03
CA THR A 66 -26.28 -17.79 -6.47
C THR A 66 -26.22 -16.85 -5.27
N PRO A 67 -25.75 -15.61 -5.43
CA PRO A 67 -25.71 -14.64 -4.33
C PRO A 67 -27.08 -14.43 -3.66
N GLU A 68 -28.16 -14.45 -4.45
CA GLU A 68 -29.53 -14.32 -3.97
C GLU A 68 -29.95 -15.54 -3.12
N GLN A 69 -29.57 -16.75 -3.54
CA GLN A 69 -29.82 -17.97 -2.77
C GLN A 69 -29.03 -17.97 -1.46
N VAL A 70 -27.78 -17.51 -1.46
CA VAL A 70 -26.99 -17.35 -0.23
C VAL A 70 -27.67 -16.35 0.71
N LYS A 71 -28.17 -15.25 0.20
CA LYS A 71 -28.89 -14.25 0.99
C LYS A 71 -30.17 -14.81 1.62
N GLN A 72 -30.87 -15.71 0.93
CA GLN A 72 -32.05 -16.39 1.47
C GLN A 72 -31.71 -17.33 2.63
N LEU A 73 -30.52 -17.96 2.59
CA LEU A 73 -30.07 -18.90 3.64
C LEU A 73 -29.58 -18.19 4.90
N PHE A 74 -29.05 -16.96 4.77
CA PHE A 74 -28.44 -16.23 5.89
C PHE A 74 -29.11 -14.86 6.10
N ARG A 75 -29.71 -14.64 7.25
CA ARG A 75 -30.33 -13.35 7.61
C ARG A 75 -29.32 -12.22 7.73
N ASN A 76 -28.08 -12.54 8.12
CA ASN A 76 -26.95 -11.63 8.31
C ASN A 76 -26.09 -11.51 7.05
N CYS A 77 -26.67 -11.64 5.87
CA CYS A 77 -25.99 -11.56 4.59
C CYS A 77 -26.24 -10.24 3.87
N ARG A 78 -25.18 -9.66 3.31
CA ARG A 78 -25.21 -8.48 2.44
C ARG A 78 -24.60 -8.85 1.09
N LEU A 79 -25.25 -8.41 0.02
CA LEU A 79 -24.69 -8.55 -1.34
C LEU A 79 -23.87 -7.30 -1.66
N ILE A 80 -22.62 -7.51 -2.07
CA ILE A 80 -21.67 -6.44 -2.42
C ILE A 80 -21.01 -6.72 -3.77
N GLY A 81 -20.35 -5.70 -4.31
CA GLY A 81 -19.51 -5.78 -5.49
C GLY A 81 -20.21 -5.29 -6.76
N ARG A 82 -19.44 -4.52 -7.56
CA ARG A 82 -19.86 -4.02 -8.88
C ARG A 82 -19.32 -4.88 -10.02
N ARG A 83 -18.04 -5.26 -9.94
CA ARG A 83 -17.37 -6.10 -10.93
C ARG A 83 -17.90 -7.52 -10.91
N PHE A 84 -18.12 -8.05 -9.72
CA PHE A 84 -18.78 -9.33 -9.47
C PHE A 84 -19.49 -9.28 -8.12
N ARG A 85 -20.64 -9.96 -8.06
CA ARG A 85 -21.44 -10.03 -6.85
C ARG A 85 -20.90 -11.05 -5.88
N LEU A 86 -20.73 -10.63 -4.64
CA LEU A 86 -20.31 -11.45 -3.52
C LEU A 86 -21.36 -11.38 -2.42
N ALA A 87 -21.51 -12.47 -1.68
CA ALA A 87 -22.31 -12.47 -0.45
C ALA A 87 -21.38 -12.37 0.76
N HIS A 88 -21.57 -11.35 1.57
CA HIS A 88 -20.89 -11.19 2.85
C HIS A 88 -21.81 -11.65 3.98
N VAL A 89 -21.47 -12.76 4.62
CA VAL A 89 -22.16 -13.25 5.81
C VAL A 89 -21.43 -12.69 7.04
N VAL A 90 -22.11 -11.84 7.82
CA VAL A 90 -21.52 -11.04 8.88
C VAL A 90 -21.80 -11.67 10.24
N PHE A 91 -20.73 -11.97 10.98
CA PHE A 91 -20.75 -12.49 12.34
C PHE A 91 -20.00 -11.52 13.29
N GLY A 92 -20.67 -10.45 13.71
CA GLY A 92 -20.03 -9.40 14.49
C GLY A 92 -18.93 -8.70 13.69
N ARG A 93 -17.66 -8.91 14.05
CA ARG A 93 -16.50 -8.35 13.34
C ARG A 93 -15.97 -9.26 12.23
N GLU A 94 -16.32 -10.54 12.29
CA GLU A 94 -15.90 -11.50 11.27
C GLU A 94 -16.87 -11.48 10.08
N ILE A 95 -16.33 -11.44 8.88
CA ILE A 95 -17.09 -11.51 7.64
C ILE A 95 -16.61 -12.74 6.87
N ILE A 96 -17.54 -13.62 6.51
CA ILE A 96 -17.27 -14.75 5.61
C ILE A 96 -17.76 -14.35 4.23
N GLU A 97 -16.82 -14.23 3.31
CA GLU A 97 -17.11 -13.94 1.90
C GLU A 97 -17.52 -15.23 1.20
N VAL A 98 -18.67 -15.21 0.55
CA VAL A 98 -19.20 -16.34 -0.21
C VAL A 98 -19.34 -15.93 -1.68
N ALA A 99 -18.57 -16.60 -2.54
CA ALA A 99 -18.58 -16.37 -3.98
C ALA A 99 -19.26 -17.53 -4.70
N THR A 100 -20.10 -17.22 -5.68
CA THR A 100 -20.63 -18.20 -6.61
C THR A 100 -19.57 -18.56 -7.66
N PHE A 101 -19.47 -19.83 -8.05
CA PHE A 101 -18.57 -20.25 -9.12
C PHE A 101 -18.80 -19.46 -10.40
N ARG A 102 -17.76 -19.01 -11.04
CA ARG A 102 -17.80 -18.19 -12.25
C ARG A 102 -17.45 -19.00 -13.49
N ALA A 103 -18.13 -18.69 -14.58
CA ALA A 103 -17.82 -19.29 -15.87
C ALA A 103 -16.46 -18.81 -16.41
N ASN A 104 -15.80 -19.72 -17.12
CA ASN A 104 -14.55 -19.42 -17.84
C ASN A 104 -14.80 -19.06 -19.32
N ILE A 105 -16.02 -19.25 -19.82
CA ILE A 105 -16.35 -19.08 -21.24
C ILE A 105 -16.80 -17.66 -21.50
N ASP A 106 -16.20 -17.02 -22.48
CA ASP A 106 -16.59 -15.72 -23.01
C ASP A 106 -17.50 -15.90 -24.21
N ASP A 107 -18.78 -16.24 -23.95
CA ASP A 107 -19.79 -16.43 -24.98
C ASP A 107 -20.65 -15.17 -25.24
N GLY A 108 -20.26 -14.04 -24.61
CA GLY A 108 -21.02 -12.80 -24.71
C GLY A 108 -22.38 -12.85 -24.01
N SER A 109 -22.68 -13.96 -23.32
CA SER A 109 -23.88 -14.09 -22.53
C SER A 109 -23.65 -13.69 -21.09
N GLY A 110 -24.60 -13.01 -20.49
CA GLY A 110 -24.55 -12.60 -19.11
C GLY A 110 -23.93 -11.21 -18.88
N ASP A 111 -23.55 -10.95 -17.64
CA ASP A 111 -23.11 -9.64 -17.14
C ASP A 111 -21.57 -9.57 -17.07
N ARG A 112 -20.90 -9.92 -18.19
CA ARG A 112 -19.46 -9.79 -18.38
C ARG A 112 -19.15 -8.64 -19.33
N GLU A 113 -18.26 -7.77 -18.92
CA GLU A 113 -17.87 -6.58 -19.67
C GLU A 113 -16.35 -6.45 -19.72
N MET A 114 -15.85 -6.26 -20.93
CA MET A 114 -14.42 -6.04 -21.22
C MET A 114 -14.18 -4.64 -21.76
N GLU A 115 -13.18 -3.95 -21.28
CA GLU A 115 -12.73 -2.66 -21.77
C GLU A 115 -11.23 -2.73 -22.08
N ASN A 116 -10.85 -2.39 -23.33
CA ASN A 116 -9.45 -2.47 -23.80
C ASN A 116 -8.78 -3.82 -23.53
N GLY A 117 -9.54 -4.91 -23.63
CA GLY A 117 -9.04 -6.27 -23.33
C GLY A 117 -8.95 -6.60 -21.84
N MET A 118 -9.38 -5.70 -20.95
CA MET A 118 -9.41 -5.92 -19.50
C MET A 118 -10.81 -6.23 -19.02
N LEU A 119 -10.92 -7.18 -18.08
CA LEU A 119 -12.18 -7.61 -17.47
C LEU A 119 -12.66 -6.60 -16.43
N VAL A 120 -13.74 -5.86 -16.72
CA VAL A 120 -14.30 -4.83 -15.83
C VAL A 120 -15.57 -5.30 -15.11
N ARG A 121 -16.29 -6.28 -15.66
CA ARG A 121 -17.49 -6.89 -15.06
C ARG A 121 -17.57 -8.37 -15.34
N ASP A 122 -18.01 -9.19 -14.37
CA ASP A 122 -17.96 -10.63 -14.48
C ASP A 122 -18.92 -11.34 -13.49
N ASN A 123 -20.18 -11.41 -13.86
CA ASN A 123 -21.21 -12.12 -13.10
C ASN A 123 -21.78 -13.33 -13.86
N VAL A 124 -20.99 -13.95 -14.73
CA VAL A 124 -21.37 -15.20 -15.41
C VAL A 124 -20.95 -16.39 -14.55
N TYR A 125 -21.91 -17.22 -14.16
CA TYR A 125 -21.70 -18.36 -13.28
C TYR A 125 -21.44 -19.65 -14.03
N GLY A 126 -20.61 -20.51 -13.45
CA GLY A 126 -20.18 -21.76 -14.05
C GLY A 126 -19.96 -22.88 -13.06
N SER A 127 -19.20 -23.88 -13.47
CA SER A 127 -18.79 -25.01 -12.64
C SER A 127 -17.62 -24.64 -11.72
N ILE A 128 -17.31 -25.50 -10.74
CA ILE A 128 -16.12 -25.38 -9.91
C ILE A 128 -14.84 -25.43 -10.75
N GLU A 129 -14.78 -26.23 -11.80
CA GLU A 129 -13.64 -26.28 -12.71
C GLU A 129 -13.46 -24.96 -13.45
N ASP A 130 -14.53 -24.37 -13.97
CA ASP A 130 -14.50 -23.06 -14.61
C ASP A 130 -13.98 -21.99 -13.64
N ASP A 131 -14.47 -22.01 -12.41
CA ASP A 131 -14.04 -21.08 -11.36
C ASP A 131 -12.55 -21.22 -11.03
N ALA A 132 -12.03 -22.45 -10.96
CA ALA A 132 -10.63 -22.72 -10.69
C ALA A 132 -9.70 -22.20 -11.80
N ILE A 133 -10.04 -22.50 -13.06
CA ILE A 133 -9.21 -22.18 -14.22
C ILE A 133 -9.07 -20.67 -14.42
N ARG A 134 -10.06 -19.90 -14.07
CA ARG A 134 -10.07 -18.44 -14.24
C ARG A 134 -9.42 -17.66 -13.09
N ARG A 135 -9.06 -18.31 -11.98
CA ARG A 135 -8.30 -17.68 -10.89
C ARG A 135 -6.93 -17.25 -11.36
N ASP A 136 -6.24 -16.46 -10.53
CA ASP A 136 -4.93 -15.92 -10.88
C ASP A 136 -3.80 -16.98 -10.76
N PHE A 137 -3.55 -17.49 -9.57
CA PHE A 137 -2.44 -18.39 -9.28
C PHE A 137 -2.91 -19.77 -8.88
N THR A 138 -2.14 -20.79 -9.26
CA THR A 138 -2.45 -22.20 -8.96
C THR A 138 -2.60 -22.43 -7.45
N CYS A 139 -1.74 -21.84 -6.64
CA CYS A 139 -1.79 -21.97 -5.19
C CYS A 139 -3.04 -21.35 -4.55
N ASN A 140 -3.75 -20.48 -5.25
CA ASN A 140 -5.00 -19.86 -4.82
C ASN A 140 -6.25 -20.53 -5.42
N ALA A 141 -6.07 -21.58 -6.20
CA ALA A 141 -7.15 -22.33 -6.87
C ALA A 141 -7.35 -23.72 -6.27
N LEU A 142 -7.25 -23.81 -4.95
CA LEU A 142 -7.47 -25.04 -4.19
C LEU A 142 -8.77 -24.93 -3.39
N TYR A 143 -9.53 -26.02 -3.37
CA TYR A 143 -10.86 -26.09 -2.76
C TYR A 143 -10.89 -27.19 -1.70
N TYR A 144 -11.18 -26.81 -0.46
CA TYR A 144 -11.39 -27.77 0.62
C TYR A 144 -12.88 -28.09 0.71
N ALA A 145 -13.25 -29.32 0.39
CA ALA A 145 -14.63 -29.78 0.37
C ALA A 145 -15.14 -30.18 1.76
N ILE A 146 -16.23 -29.57 2.21
CA ILE A 146 -16.81 -29.93 3.49
C ILE A 146 -17.53 -31.29 3.47
N GLU A 147 -17.83 -31.80 2.30
CA GLU A 147 -18.53 -33.06 2.13
C GLU A 147 -17.67 -34.25 2.56
N ASP A 148 -16.44 -34.31 2.12
CA ASP A 148 -15.51 -35.45 2.32
C ASP A 148 -14.15 -35.05 2.90
N PHE A 149 -13.96 -33.77 3.20
CA PHE A 149 -12.73 -33.20 3.74
C PHE A 149 -11.51 -33.35 2.82
N SER A 150 -11.75 -33.54 1.52
CA SER A 150 -10.70 -33.57 0.50
C SER A 150 -10.32 -32.18 0.03
N VAL A 151 -9.10 -32.06 -0.50
CA VAL A 151 -8.69 -30.88 -1.28
C VAL A 151 -8.83 -31.20 -2.75
N ARG A 152 -9.54 -30.35 -3.47
CA ARG A 152 -9.75 -30.49 -4.92
C ARG A 152 -8.84 -29.52 -5.66
N ASP A 153 -8.05 -30.06 -6.55
CA ASP A 153 -7.03 -29.35 -7.31
C ASP A 153 -7.22 -29.56 -8.81
N TYR A 154 -7.55 -28.49 -9.53
CA TYR A 154 -7.76 -28.51 -10.98
C TYR A 154 -6.54 -28.01 -11.75
N THR A 155 -5.58 -27.35 -11.11
CA THR A 155 -4.54 -26.56 -11.78
C THR A 155 -3.10 -26.96 -11.40
N GLY A 156 -2.93 -27.94 -10.51
CA GLY A 156 -1.62 -28.33 -9.99
C GLY A 156 -1.15 -27.50 -8.79
N GLY A 157 -2.05 -26.73 -8.18
CA GLY A 157 -1.72 -25.83 -7.08
C GLY A 157 -1.26 -26.52 -5.81
N PHE A 158 -1.67 -27.76 -5.55
CA PHE A 158 -1.23 -28.50 -4.37
C PHE A 158 0.29 -28.74 -4.38
N GLU A 159 0.84 -29.16 -5.50
CA GLU A 159 2.28 -29.36 -5.66
C GLU A 159 3.02 -28.03 -5.64
N ASP A 160 2.47 -26.99 -6.26
CA ASP A 160 3.08 -25.66 -6.27
C ASP A 160 3.16 -25.04 -4.85
N VAL A 161 2.15 -25.26 -4.01
CA VAL A 161 2.19 -24.86 -2.59
C VAL A 161 3.30 -25.60 -1.85
N GLN A 162 3.44 -26.91 -2.06
CA GLN A 162 4.49 -27.71 -1.45
C GLN A 162 5.89 -27.27 -1.91
N ALA A 163 6.03 -26.95 -3.20
CA ALA A 163 7.26 -26.41 -3.78
C ALA A 163 7.48 -24.91 -3.51
N ARG A 164 6.53 -24.23 -2.86
CA ARG A 164 6.55 -22.79 -2.59
C ARG A 164 6.72 -21.95 -3.85
N LEU A 165 5.94 -22.29 -4.89
CA LEU A 165 5.93 -21.60 -6.17
C LEU A 165 4.67 -20.76 -6.36
N MET A 166 4.86 -19.54 -6.87
CA MET A 166 3.81 -18.67 -7.34
C MET A 166 3.70 -18.79 -8.86
N LYS A 167 2.74 -19.60 -9.33
CA LYS A 167 2.54 -19.90 -10.75
C LYS A 167 1.19 -19.39 -11.22
N LEU A 168 1.19 -18.63 -12.30
CA LEU A 168 -0.01 -18.13 -12.95
C LEU A 168 -0.74 -19.27 -13.68
N ILE A 169 -2.06 -19.29 -13.59
CA ILE A 169 -2.90 -20.25 -14.32
C ILE A 169 -3.06 -19.77 -15.76
N GLY A 170 -2.88 -20.66 -16.73
CA GLY A 170 -3.02 -20.38 -18.15
C GLY A 170 -1.79 -19.73 -18.77
N ASP A 171 -1.97 -19.09 -19.92
CA ASP A 171 -0.89 -18.39 -20.61
C ASP A 171 -0.57 -17.06 -19.91
N PRO A 172 0.66 -16.87 -19.39
CA PRO A 172 1.00 -15.67 -18.62
C PRO A 172 0.81 -14.36 -19.40
N VAL A 173 1.19 -14.32 -20.68
CA VAL A 173 1.04 -13.11 -21.50
C VAL A 173 -0.42 -12.70 -21.62
N GLN A 174 -1.27 -13.65 -21.99
CA GLN A 174 -2.71 -13.41 -22.11
C GLN A 174 -3.31 -12.97 -20.76
N ARG A 175 -2.98 -13.67 -19.67
CA ARG A 175 -3.51 -13.39 -18.34
C ARG A 175 -3.10 -12.02 -17.80
N TYR A 176 -1.89 -11.56 -18.08
CA TYR A 176 -1.44 -10.23 -17.73
C TYR A 176 -2.08 -9.13 -18.59
N GLN A 177 -2.38 -9.45 -19.87
CA GLN A 177 -3.13 -8.54 -20.72
C GLN A 177 -4.60 -8.39 -20.29
N GLU A 178 -5.23 -9.46 -19.84
CA GLU A 178 -6.60 -9.42 -19.29
C GLU A 178 -6.67 -8.58 -18.01
N ASP A 179 -5.68 -8.70 -17.13
CA ASP A 179 -5.59 -7.96 -15.86
C ASP A 179 -4.13 -7.70 -15.47
N PRO A 180 -3.57 -6.56 -15.83
CA PRO A 180 -2.18 -6.21 -15.53
C PRO A 180 -1.84 -6.19 -14.03
N VAL A 181 -2.81 -5.95 -13.16
CA VAL A 181 -2.62 -5.95 -11.71
C VAL A 181 -2.18 -7.33 -11.19
N ARG A 182 -2.39 -8.40 -11.95
CA ARG A 182 -1.85 -9.74 -11.62
C ARG A 182 -0.34 -9.75 -11.50
N MET A 183 0.40 -8.90 -12.23
CA MET A 183 1.84 -8.75 -12.07
C MET A 183 2.21 -8.23 -10.67
N LEU A 184 1.48 -7.24 -10.18
CA LEU A 184 1.66 -6.73 -8.81
C LEU A 184 1.27 -7.75 -7.76
N ARG A 185 0.18 -8.49 -8.00
CA ARG A 185 -0.26 -9.57 -7.12
C ARG A 185 0.77 -10.69 -7.02
N ALA A 186 1.43 -11.05 -8.13
CA ALA A 186 2.51 -12.04 -8.15
C ALA A 186 3.65 -11.63 -7.21
N VAL A 187 4.13 -10.38 -7.34
CA VAL A 187 5.18 -9.83 -6.49
C VAL A 187 4.75 -9.78 -5.03
N ARG A 188 3.55 -9.26 -4.77
CA ARG A 188 3.02 -9.12 -3.40
C ARG A 188 2.88 -10.46 -2.69
N LEU A 189 2.26 -11.43 -3.35
CA LEU A 189 2.03 -12.75 -2.74
C LEU A 189 3.34 -13.53 -2.57
N ALA A 190 4.25 -13.44 -3.53
CA ALA A 190 5.59 -14.02 -3.40
C ALA A 190 6.33 -13.43 -2.19
N ALA A 191 6.29 -12.12 -2.00
CA ALA A 191 6.88 -11.45 -0.84
C ALA A 191 6.23 -11.86 0.48
N LYS A 192 4.89 -11.89 0.53
CA LYS A 192 4.12 -12.27 1.72
C LYS A 192 4.37 -13.71 2.15
N LEU A 193 4.43 -14.62 1.20
CA LEU A 193 4.50 -16.06 1.46
C LEU A 193 5.93 -16.59 1.50
N GLY A 194 6.91 -15.82 1.05
CA GLY A 194 8.27 -16.32 0.83
C GLY A 194 8.34 -17.34 -0.31
N PHE A 195 7.41 -17.25 -1.27
CA PHE A 195 7.37 -18.08 -2.46
C PHE A 195 8.24 -17.49 -3.56
N GLN A 196 8.75 -18.35 -4.44
CA GLN A 196 9.39 -17.91 -5.68
C GLN A 196 8.35 -17.79 -6.79
N ILE A 197 8.48 -16.76 -7.62
CA ILE A 197 7.67 -16.66 -8.82
C ILE A 197 8.26 -17.65 -9.84
N GLU A 198 7.41 -18.54 -10.35
CA GLU A 198 7.80 -19.53 -11.36
C GLU A 198 8.31 -18.83 -12.61
N GLU A 199 9.30 -19.44 -13.29
CA GLU A 199 10.04 -18.81 -14.39
C GLU A 199 9.13 -18.33 -15.53
N GLY A 200 8.20 -19.17 -15.99
CA GLY A 200 7.27 -18.81 -17.06
C GLY A 200 6.29 -17.70 -16.66
N THR A 201 5.97 -17.62 -15.38
CA THR A 201 5.15 -16.54 -14.79
C THR A 201 5.93 -15.22 -14.69
N ALA A 202 7.21 -15.28 -14.35
CA ALA A 202 8.06 -14.12 -14.16
C ALA A 202 8.58 -13.51 -15.47
N ALA A 203 8.95 -14.37 -16.44
CA ALA A 203 9.65 -13.97 -17.66
C ALA A 203 8.97 -12.85 -18.47
N PRO A 204 7.64 -12.85 -18.68
CA PRO A 204 6.99 -11.80 -19.47
C PRO A 204 6.77 -10.49 -18.69
N ILE A 205 6.93 -10.44 -17.37
CA ILE A 205 6.58 -9.26 -16.56
C ILE A 205 7.34 -8.00 -17.01
N PRO A 206 8.69 -8.00 -17.21
CA PRO A 206 9.39 -6.78 -17.60
C PRO A 206 8.90 -6.16 -18.90
N GLN A 207 8.51 -6.99 -19.85
CA GLN A 207 8.03 -6.54 -21.17
C GLN A 207 6.60 -6.02 -21.11
N LEU A 208 5.78 -6.54 -20.19
CA LEU A 208 4.37 -6.21 -20.04
C LEU A 208 4.10 -5.19 -18.92
N ALA A 209 5.13 -4.78 -18.18
CA ALA A 209 4.99 -3.86 -17.04
C ALA A 209 4.26 -2.56 -17.41
N GLY A 210 4.47 -2.04 -18.61
CA GLY A 210 3.81 -0.83 -19.12
C GLY A 210 2.28 -0.92 -19.19
N LEU A 211 1.71 -2.13 -19.24
CA LEU A 211 0.26 -2.34 -19.21
C LEU A 211 -0.39 -1.85 -17.90
N LEU A 212 0.38 -1.68 -16.83
CA LEU A 212 -0.14 -1.08 -15.58
C LEU A 212 -0.70 0.33 -15.79
N ASN A 213 -0.21 1.07 -16.78
CA ASN A 213 -0.75 2.39 -17.11
C ASN A 213 -2.20 2.35 -17.63
N GLU A 214 -2.68 1.19 -18.08
CA GLU A 214 -4.05 0.98 -18.54
C GLU A 214 -5.00 0.54 -17.40
N ALA A 215 -4.44 0.15 -16.25
CA ALA A 215 -5.23 -0.23 -15.09
C ALA A 215 -5.86 0.99 -14.41
N ALA A 216 -7.03 0.79 -13.78
CA ALA A 216 -7.70 1.86 -13.04
C ALA A 216 -6.79 2.40 -11.90
N PRO A 217 -6.52 3.71 -11.86
CA PRO A 217 -5.62 4.30 -10.85
C PRO A 217 -6.03 4.01 -9.41
N ALA A 218 -7.31 3.87 -9.12
CA ALA A 218 -7.81 3.50 -7.80
C ALA A 218 -7.42 2.07 -7.42
N ARG A 219 -7.45 1.12 -8.35
CA ARG A 219 -6.98 -0.26 -8.12
C ARG A 219 -5.48 -0.31 -7.86
N LEU A 220 -4.70 0.48 -8.60
CA LEU A 220 -3.26 0.58 -8.37
C LEU A 220 -2.95 1.16 -6.98
N PHE A 221 -3.69 2.16 -6.54
CA PHE A 221 -3.57 2.71 -5.18
C PHE A 221 -3.84 1.63 -4.11
N GLU A 222 -4.94 0.90 -4.23
CA GLU A 222 -5.27 -0.17 -3.29
C GLU A 222 -4.20 -1.27 -3.25
N GLU A 223 -3.69 -1.66 -4.41
CA GLU A 223 -2.66 -2.69 -4.50
C GLU A 223 -1.31 -2.20 -3.94
N VAL A 224 -0.96 -0.94 -4.14
CA VAL A 224 0.23 -0.31 -3.53
C VAL A 224 0.14 -0.35 -2.00
N LEU A 225 -1.02 -0.04 -1.42
CA LEU A 225 -1.20 -0.15 0.02
C LEU A 225 -0.99 -1.58 0.53
N LYS A 226 -1.49 -2.57 -0.20
CA LYS A 226 -1.30 -3.99 0.14
C LYS A 226 0.16 -4.42 0.00
N LEU A 227 0.86 -3.95 -1.02
CA LEU A 227 2.29 -4.23 -1.24
C LEU A 227 3.16 -3.75 -0.08
N PHE A 228 2.91 -2.54 0.43
CA PHE A 228 3.81 -1.87 1.35
C PHE A 228 3.34 -1.80 2.81
N LEU A 229 2.05 -1.96 3.07
CA LEU A 229 1.48 -1.83 4.42
C LEU A 229 0.98 -3.16 5.02
N SER A 230 1.45 -4.29 4.50
CA SER A 230 1.06 -5.63 4.98
C SER A 230 2.17 -6.37 5.71
N GLY A 231 3.27 -5.69 6.02
CA GLY A 231 4.39 -6.28 6.77
C GLY A 231 5.50 -6.90 5.90
N HIS A 232 5.43 -6.73 4.58
CA HIS A 232 6.38 -7.29 3.60
C HIS A 232 6.83 -6.23 2.57
N GLY A 233 6.93 -4.99 3.00
CA GLY A 233 7.19 -3.83 2.12
C GLY A 233 8.58 -3.87 1.50
N VAL A 234 9.61 -4.27 2.23
CA VAL A 234 10.98 -4.39 1.71
C VAL A 234 11.05 -5.44 0.61
N ALA A 235 10.54 -6.64 0.85
CA ALA A 235 10.53 -7.72 -0.14
C ALA A 235 9.67 -7.36 -1.35
N SER A 236 8.54 -6.68 -1.16
CA SER A 236 7.70 -6.16 -2.24
C SER A 236 8.44 -5.14 -3.09
N PHE A 237 9.14 -4.19 -2.48
CA PHE A 237 9.95 -3.20 -3.20
C PHE A 237 11.04 -3.85 -4.06
N GLU A 238 11.78 -4.78 -3.49
CA GLU A 238 12.83 -5.52 -4.21
C GLU A 238 12.25 -6.33 -5.38
N GLY A 239 11.10 -6.94 -5.21
CA GLY A 239 10.38 -7.63 -6.28
C GLY A 239 9.91 -6.69 -7.39
N LEU A 240 9.35 -5.53 -7.03
CA LEU A 240 8.95 -4.52 -8.01
C LEU A 240 10.14 -3.97 -8.81
N GLU A 241 11.27 -3.73 -8.15
CA GLU A 241 12.51 -3.32 -8.83
C GLU A 241 13.01 -4.39 -9.81
N ARG A 242 13.04 -5.64 -9.36
CA ARG A 242 13.55 -6.78 -10.15
C ARG A 242 12.84 -6.93 -11.49
N TYR A 243 11.54 -6.71 -11.51
CA TYR A 243 10.70 -6.91 -12.68
C TYR A 243 10.35 -5.63 -13.45
N GLY A 244 10.93 -4.49 -13.07
CA GLY A 244 10.67 -3.20 -13.73
C GLY A 244 9.31 -2.58 -13.44
N LEU A 245 8.58 -3.10 -12.46
CA LEU A 245 7.25 -2.62 -12.09
C LEU A 245 7.31 -1.31 -11.30
N PHE A 246 8.36 -1.12 -10.49
CA PHE A 246 8.56 0.12 -9.73
C PHE A 246 8.73 1.32 -10.66
N ASP A 247 9.45 1.15 -11.79
CA ASP A 247 9.63 2.19 -12.80
C ASP A 247 8.31 2.67 -13.43
N VAL A 248 7.32 1.80 -13.53
CA VAL A 248 6.00 2.14 -14.07
C VAL A 248 5.13 2.81 -13.01
N LEU A 249 5.12 2.30 -11.79
CA LEU A 249 4.30 2.83 -10.70
C LEU A 249 4.81 4.19 -10.19
N PHE A 250 6.12 4.35 -10.08
CA PHE A 250 6.79 5.53 -9.53
C PHE A 250 7.93 6.00 -10.44
N PRO A 251 7.62 6.48 -11.66
CA PRO A 251 8.64 6.72 -12.68
C PRO A 251 9.64 7.80 -12.28
N GLU A 252 9.20 8.87 -11.65
CA GLU A 252 10.11 9.96 -11.24
C GLU A 252 11.01 9.57 -10.05
N SER A 253 10.48 8.81 -9.08
CA SER A 253 11.29 8.24 -8.00
C SER A 253 12.28 7.20 -8.51
N ALA A 254 11.89 6.36 -9.45
CA ALA A 254 12.79 5.37 -10.08
C ALA A 254 13.97 6.07 -10.78
N LYS A 255 13.71 7.13 -11.54
CA LYS A 255 14.77 7.94 -12.18
C LYS A 255 15.71 8.57 -11.14
N ALA A 256 15.16 9.10 -10.06
CA ALA A 256 15.94 9.71 -8.98
C ALA A 256 16.83 8.68 -8.27
N LEU A 257 16.31 7.49 -7.98
CA LEU A 257 17.07 6.39 -7.38
C LEU A 257 18.22 5.94 -8.27
N LYS A 258 17.98 5.79 -9.58
CA LYS A 258 19.00 5.39 -10.57
C LYS A 258 20.10 6.43 -10.70
N SER A 259 19.80 7.72 -10.61
CA SER A 259 20.76 8.81 -10.69
C SER A 259 21.51 9.07 -9.38
N ASN A 260 21.06 8.51 -8.27
CA ASN A 260 21.70 8.65 -6.96
C ASN A 260 22.86 7.64 -6.82
N ARG A 261 24.05 8.05 -7.23
CA ARG A 261 25.25 7.19 -7.28
C ARG A 261 25.68 6.64 -5.92
N THR A 262 25.39 7.35 -4.83
CA THR A 262 25.75 6.91 -3.47
C THR A 262 24.83 5.81 -2.93
N GLY A 263 23.68 5.62 -3.55
CA GLY A 263 22.64 4.72 -3.06
C GLY A 263 21.96 5.19 -1.77
N ALA A 264 22.22 6.41 -1.33
CA ALA A 264 21.73 6.94 -0.06
C ALA A 264 20.19 7.01 -0.01
N LEU A 265 19.56 7.46 -1.09
CA LEU A 265 18.10 7.52 -1.19
C LEU A 265 17.47 6.12 -1.13
N ARG A 266 18.09 5.13 -1.77
CA ARG A 266 17.60 3.75 -1.72
C ARG A 266 17.73 3.17 -0.31
N ARG A 267 18.85 3.41 0.39
CA ARG A 267 19.02 2.97 1.78
C ARG A 267 17.96 3.58 2.69
N MET A 268 17.67 4.88 2.56
CA MET A 268 16.60 5.55 3.30
C MET A 268 15.23 4.91 3.03
N LEU A 269 14.92 4.62 1.77
CA LEU A 269 13.67 3.98 1.36
C LEU A 269 13.53 2.58 1.98
N ILE A 270 14.57 1.77 1.89
CA ILE A 270 14.59 0.42 2.48
C ILE A 270 14.42 0.49 4.00
N GLU A 271 15.12 1.38 4.68
CA GLU A 271 14.99 1.56 6.14
C GLU A 271 13.57 1.98 6.53
N GLY A 272 12.98 2.93 5.81
CA GLY A 272 11.61 3.36 6.05
C GLY A 272 10.58 2.24 5.84
N LEU A 273 10.77 1.41 4.82
CA LEU A 273 9.93 0.24 4.57
C LEU A 273 10.14 -0.84 5.65
N ALA A 274 11.38 -1.07 6.08
CA ALA A 274 11.67 -2.00 7.17
C ALA A 274 11.01 -1.58 8.49
N ASN A 275 11.05 -0.29 8.81
CA ASN A 275 10.36 0.27 9.99
C ASN A 275 8.85 0.10 9.89
N THR A 276 8.28 0.28 8.70
CA THR A 276 6.85 0.05 8.44
C THR A 276 6.50 -1.43 8.63
N ASP A 277 7.32 -2.34 8.12
CA ASP A 277 7.13 -3.79 8.29
C ASP A 277 7.17 -4.18 9.78
N ALA A 278 8.11 -3.62 10.55
CA ALA A 278 8.20 -3.86 11.99
C ALA A 278 6.96 -3.34 12.74
N ARG A 279 6.44 -2.18 12.38
CA ARG A 279 5.20 -1.64 12.96
C ARG A 279 4.01 -2.54 12.70
N VAL A 280 3.86 -3.03 11.46
CA VAL A 280 2.79 -3.97 11.12
C VAL A 280 2.92 -5.27 11.91
N ALA A 281 4.14 -5.81 12.06
CA ALA A 281 4.39 -7.01 12.85
C ALA A 281 4.04 -6.84 14.34
N ASN A 282 4.13 -5.62 14.86
CA ASN A 282 3.79 -5.27 16.25
C ASN A 282 2.35 -4.75 16.43
N ASP A 283 1.50 -4.91 15.41
CA ASP A 283 0.12 -4.37 15.40
C ASP A 283 0.04 -2.83 15.63
N GLU A 284 1.09 -2.11 15.25
CA GLU A 284 1.13 -0.66 15.34
C GLU A 284 0.55 -0.02 14.07
N PRO A 285 -0.11 1.14 14.19
CA PRO A 285 -0.72 1.80 13.06
C PRO A 285 0.33 2.28 12.05
N VAL A 286 0.00 2.15 10.76
CA VAL A 286 0.80 2.65 9.64
C VAL A 286 -0.02 3.66 8.82
N SER A 287 0.67 4.60 8.19
CA SER A 287 0.04 5.71 7.49
C SER A 287 0.31 5.67 5.99
N PRO A 288 -0.73 5.65 5.13
CA PRO A 288 -0.56 5.83 3.69
C PRO A 288 0.14 7.14 3.33
N ALA A 289 -0.14 8.24 4.04
CA ALA A 289 0.52 9.53 3.81
C ALA A 289 2.03 9.45 4.03
N PHE A 290 2.47 8.80 5.09
CA PHE A 290 3.90 8.59 5.38
C PHE A 290 4.55 7.67 4.35
N LEU A 291 3.86 6.60 3.96
CA LEU A 291 4.32 5.69 2.91
C LEU A 291 4.59 6.44 1.60
N PHE A 292 3.62 7.22 1.12
CA PHE A 292 3.79 7.99 -0.11
C PHE A 292 4.82 9.10 0.02
N ALA A 293 4.94 9.73 1.19
CA ALA A 293 6.02 10.66 1.46
C ALA A 293 7.39 10.00 1.28
N LEU A 294 7.54 8.76 1.73
CA LEU A 294 8.76 7.97 1.59
C LEU A 294 9.01 7.53 0.14
N LEU A 295 8.01 6.94 -0.51
CA LEU A 295 8.11 6.44 -1.89
C LEU A 295 8.40 7.55 -2.92
N LEU A 296 7.87 8.75 -2.70
CA LEU A 296 7.99 9.90 -3.59
C LEU A 296 9.10 10.89 -3.17
N TRP A 297 9.76 10.66 -2.05
CA TRP A 297 10.86 11.52 -1.61
C TRP A 297 12.01 11.64 -2.62
N PRO A 298 12.45 10.55 -3.26
CA PRO A 298 13.47 10.68 -4.31
C PRO A 298 13.05 11.60 -5.47
N ALA A 299 11.80 11.49 -5.91
CA ALA A 299 11.22 12.37 -6.94
C ALA A 299 11.18 13.84 -6.47
N TYR A 300 10.76 14.08 -5.23
CA TYR A 300 10.72 15.40 -4.62
C TYR A 300 12.12 16.04 -4.54
N CYS A 301 13.11 15.32 -4.07
CA CYS A 301 14.49 15.80 -4.02
C CYS A 301 15.02 16.21 -5.40
N ARG A 302 14.75 15.39 -6.41
CA ARG A 302 15.16 15.67 -7.77
C ARG A 302 14.46 16.91 -8.35
N ALA A 303 13.16 17.03 -8.16
CA ALA A 303 12.37 18.18 -8.61
C ALA A 303 12.83 19.48 -7.93
N GLN A 304 13.05 19.44 -6.62
CA GLN A 304 13.58 20.59 -5.85
C GLN A 304 14.97 21.01 -6.34
N ALA A 305 15.89 20.06 -6.52
CA ALA A 305 17.22 20.34 -7.01
C ALA A 305 17.20 20.97 -8.41
N THR A 306 16.32 20.53 -9.29
CA THR A 306 16.13 21.10 -10.62
C THR A 306 15.67 22.56 -10.56
N LEU A 307 14.67 22.85 -9.70
CA LEU A 307 14.16 24.22 -9.52
C LEU A 307 15.19 25.17 -8.90
N LEU A 308 15.98 24.68 -7.93
CA LEU A 308 17.09 25.48 -7.35
C LEU A 308 18.15 25.81 -8.38
N LYS A 309 18.50 24.87 -9.26
CA LYS A 309 19.44 25.13 -10.38
C LYS A 309 18.91 26.15 -11.39
N GLN A 310 17.60 26.26 -11.52
CA GLN A 310 16.94 27.28 -12.34
C GLN A 310 16.83 28.66 -11.66
N GLY A 311 17.35 28.81 -10.46
CA GLY A 311 17.35 30.05 -9.70
C GLY A 311 16.06 30.34 -8.94
N VAL A 312 15.19 29.35 -8.78
CA VAL A 312 13.97 29.48 -7.95
C VAL A 312 14.35 29.56 -6.47
N ALA A 313 13.75 30.50 -5.75
CA ALA A 313 14.00 30.66 -4.32
C ALA A 313 13.67 29.36 -3.53
N PRO A 314 14.45 29.02 -2.47
CA PRO A 314 14.33 27.72 -1.78
C PRO A 314 12.91 27.38 -1.32
N GLU A 315 12.20 28.31 -0.67
CA GLU A 315 10.82 28.07 -0.20
C GLU A 315 9.84 27.81 -1.34
N GLU A 316 10.00 28.54 -2.44
CA GLU A 316 9.18 28.36 -3.65
C GLU A 316 9.52 27.05 -4.36
N ALA A 317 10.80 26.70 -4.42
CA ALA A 317 11.27 25.44 -5.00
C ALA A 317 10.68 24.24 -4.26
N GLN A 318 10.61 24.30 -2.93
CA GLN A 318 9.99 23.26 -2.10
C GLN A 318 8.51 23.08 -2.42
N ARG A 319 7.74 24.18 -2.44
CA ARG A 319 6.31 24.12 -2.74
C ARG A 319 6.03 23.61 -4.15
N ARG A 320 6.71 24.17 -5.14
CA ARG A 320 6.58 23.75 -6.54
C ARG A 320 6.98 22.29 -6.76
N ALA A 321 8.05 21.83 -6.11
CA ALA A 321 8.47 20.43 -6.19
C ALA A 321 7.40 19.50 -5.61
N ALA A 322 6.84 19.83 -4.44
CA ALA A 322 5.77 19.06 -3.82
C ALA A 322 4.54 18.96 -4.71
N ASP A 323 4.08 20.08 -5.26
CA ASP A 323 2.91 20.10 -6.15
C ASP A 323 3.18 19.34 -7.44
N ARG A 324 4.33 19.55 -8.06
CA ARG A 324 4.73 18.90 -9.32
C ARG A 324 4.78 17.39 -9.19
N VAL A 325 5.43 16.88 -8.15
CA VAL A 325 5.54 15.44 -7.90
C VAL A 325 4.18 14.82 -7.64
N THR A 326 3.33 15.49 -6.87
CA THR A 326 1.96 15.03 -6.60
C THR A 326 1.13 14.94 -7.87
N VAL A 327 1.14 15.97 -8.71
CA VAL A 327 0.40 15.99 -9.99
C VAL A 327 0.91 14.92 -10.95
N GLN A 328 2.22 14.77 -11.08
CA GLN A 328 2.81 13.73 -11.93
C GLN A 328 2.41 12.32 -11.49
N GLN A 329 2.38 12.06 -10.18
CA GLN A 329 2.01 10.76 -9.65
C GLN A 329 0.53 10.43 -9.87
N LEU A 330 -0.36 11.42 -9.84
CA LEU A 330 -1.79 11.24 -10.09
C LEU A 330 -2.10 10.74 -11.51
N SER A 331 -1.19 10.88 -12.47
CA SER A 331 -1.36 10.32 -13.82
C SER A 331 -1.29 8.80 -13.85
N THR A 332 -0.74 8.17 -12.82
CA THR A 332 -0.56 6.71 -12.73
C THR A 332 -1.41 6.10 -11.61
N ILE A 333 -1.31 6.65 -10.40
CA ILE A 333 -1.95 6.11 -9.18
C ILE A 333 -2.87 7.18 -8.60
N ALA A 334 -4.11 6.81 -8.31
CA ALA A 334 -5.01 7.67 -7.57
C ALA A 334 -4.47 7.87 -6.14
N LEU A 335 -4.14 9.11 -5.81
CA LEU A 335 -3.67 9.47 -4.48
C LEU A 335 -4.70 10.41 -3.84
N PRO A 336 -5.60 9.90 -2.99
CA PRO A 336 -6.63 10.71 -2.35
C PRO A 336 -6.03 11.90 -1.59
N ARG A 337 -6.70 13.05 -1.69
CA ARG A 337 -6.22 14.31 -1.10
C ARG A 337 -6.00 14.21 0.41
N ARG A 338 -6.80 13.39 1.10
CA ARG A 338 -6.61 13.09 2.54
C ARG A 338 -5.24 12.49 2.88
N PHE A 339 -4.51 11.92 1.89
CA PHE A 339 -3.16 11.39 2.04
C PHE A 339 -2.12 12.28 1.39
N SER A 340 -2.40 12.88 0.23
CA SER A 340 -1.43 13.74 -0.46
C SER A 340 -1.14 15.04 0.28
N LEU A 341 -2.11 15.63 0.96
CA LEU A 341 -1.89 16.84 1.76
C LEU A 341 -0.97 16.58 2.96
N PRO A 342 -1.23 15.58 3.84
CA PRO A 342 -0.29 15.25 4.91
C PRO A 342 1.09 14.84 4.39
N MET A 343 1.18 14.16 3.25
CA MET A 343 2.44 13.82 2.58
C MET A 343 3.25 15.09 2.28
N GLN A 344 2.64 16.08 1.64
CA GLN A 344 3.30 17.36 1.34
C GLN A 344 3.69 18.13 2.62
N GLU A 345 2.86 18.11 3.65
CA GLU A 345 3.17 18.72 4.94
C GLU A 345 4.43 18.10 5.57
N ILE A 346 4.60 16.78 5.50
CA ILE A 346 5.79 16.08 5.96
C ILE A 346 7.03 16.59 5.22
N TRP A 347 6.97 16.72 3.89
CA TRP A 347 8.09 17.24 3.09
C TRP A 347 8.43 18.69 3.41
N LEU A 348 7.42 19.56 3.47
CA LEU A 348 7.62 21.00 3.71
C LEU A 348 8.12 21.31 5.13
N LEU A 349 7.80 20.47 6.10
CA LEU A 349 8.33 20.59 7.46
C LEU A 349 9.83 20.28 7.54
N GLN A 350 10.40 19.51 6.61
CA GLN A 350 11.82 19.14 6.64
C GLN A 350 12.73 20.37 6.66
N ALA A 351 12.41 21.40 5.90
CA ALA A 351 13.17 22.64 5.87
C ALA A 351 13.14 23.43 7.20
N ARG A 352 12.18 23.18 8.07
CA ARG A 352 12.06 23.86 9.35
C ARG A 352 12.96 23.28 10.44
N PHE A 353 13.43 22.05 10.28
CA PHE A 353 14.20 21.33 11.28
C PHE A 353 15.62 21.89 11.50
N SER A 354 16.17 22.66 10.56
CA SER A 354 17.43 23.36 10.73
C SER A 354 17.32 24.64 11.56
N SER A 355 16.11 25.15 11.79
CA SER A 355 15.89 26.41 12.54
C SER A 355 15.98 26.19 14.05
N ARG A 356 16.69 27.11 14.72
CA ARG A 356 16.76 27.17 16.20
C ARG A 356 16.07 28.42 16.78
N GLN A 357 15.40 29.18 15.92
CA GLN A 357 14.66 30.38 16.36
C GLN A 357 13.43 29.95 17.19
N ARG A 358 13.34 30.44 18.43
CA ARG A 358 12.29 30.08 19.40
C ARG A 358 10.89 30.03 18.82
N LYS A 359 10.44 31.09 18.14
CA LYS A 359 9.09 31.12 17.55
C LYS A 359 8.87 30.04 16.47
N ARG A 360 9.92 29.73 15.71
CA ARG A 360 9.84 28.68 14.65
C ARG A 360 9.85 27.29 15.28
N VAL A 361 10.67 27.07 16.30
CA VAL A 361 10.74 25.81 17.03
C VAL A 361 9.38 25.50 17.66
N MET A 362 8.80 26.43 18.42
CA MET A 362 7.50 26.24 19.06
C MET A 362 6.38 25.98 18.04
N ARG A 363 6.38 26.70 16.92
CA ARG A 363 5.42 26.50 15.83
C ARG A 363 5.58 25.13 15.16
N THR A 364 6.81 24.65 15.03
CA THR A 364 7.09 23.33 14.46
C THR A 364 6.67 22.22 15.42
N LEU A 365 6.98 22.32 16.72
CA LEU A 365 6.54 21.35 17.74
C LEU A 365 5.03 21.24 17.85
N SER A 366 4.29 22.35 17.69
CA SER A 366 2.83 22.36 17.77
C SER A 366 2.13 21.93 16.48
N HIS A 367 2.87 21.65 15.40
CA HIS A 367 2.28 21.28 14.13
C HIS A 367 1.66 19.88 14.20
N PRO A 368 0.43 19.65 13.70
CA PRO A 368 -0.24 18.35 13.77
C PRO A 368 0.55 17.20 13.13
N ARG A 369 1.42 17.50 12.16
CA ARG A 369 2.29 16.52 11.47
C ARG A 369 3.70 16.46 12.03
N PHE A 370 3.98 17.13 13.14
CA PHE A 370 5.33 17.18 13.69
C PHE A 370 5.91 15.79 13.92
N ARG A 371 5.16 14.89 14.56
CA ARG A 371 5.64 13.53 14.85
C ARG A 371 6.04 12.77 13.59
N ALA A 372 5.17 12.75 12.61
CA ALA A 372 5.46 12.09 11.33
C ALA A 372 6.64 12.74 10.61
N ALA A 373 6.72 14.07 10.60
CA ALA A 373 7.83 14.80 9.99
C ALA A 373 9.16 14.56 10.71
N PHE A 374 9.15 14.43 12.03
CA PHE A 374 10.35 14.10 12.81
C PHE A 374 10.80 12.65 12.55
N ASP A 375 9.90 11.70 12.53
CA ASP A 375 10.21 10.31 12.17
C ASP A 375 10.80 10.23 10.76
N PHE A 376 10.33 11.08 9.85
CA PHE A 376 10.88 11.22 8.50
C PHE A 376 12.29 11.85 8.50
N LEU A 377 12.53 12.86 9.31
CA LEU A 377 13.87 13.44 9.50
C LEU A 377 14.87 12.38 10.01
N ALA A 378 14.44 11.52 10.93
CA ALA A 378 15.28 10.41 11.43
C ALA A 378 15.66 9.43 10.31
N LEU A 379 14.77 9.20 9.35
CA LEU A 379 15.08 8.40 8.15
C LEU A 379 16.07 9.13 7.22
N ARG A 380 15.98 10.46 7.10
CA ARG A 380 16.92 11.23 6.29
C ARG A 380 18.35 11.14 6.82
N GLN A 381 18.52 10.95 8.12
CA GLN A 381 19.84 10.70 8.74
C GLN A 381 20.50 9.42 8.17
N VAL A 382 19.72 8.40 7.79
CA VAL A 382 20.25 7.21 7.15
C VAL A 382 20.90 7.52 5.79
N ALA A 383 20.35 8.51 5.07
CA ALA A 383 20.88 8.96 3.79
C ALA A 383 22.05 9.93 3.92
N SER A 384 22.08 10.76 4.97
CA SER A 384 23.11 11.78 5.18
C SER A 384 23.32 12.09 6.66
N ALA A 385 24.57 11.98 7.12
CA ALA A 385 24.95 12.31 8.49
C ALA A 385 24.78 13.80 8.84
N GLU A 386 24.58 14.68 7.85
CA GLU A 386 24.34 16.13 8.10
C GLU A 386 23.08 16.38 8.95
N HIS A 387 22.17 15.42 9.03
CA HIS A 387 20.94 15.53 9.81
C HIS A 387 21.08 15.08 11.27
N GLU A 388 22.24 14.56 11.68
CA GLU A 388 22.45 14.01 13.03
C GLU A 388 22.20 15.04 14.13
N ALA A 389 22.74 16.25 13.98
CA ALA A 389 22.56 17.34 14.94
C ALA A 389 21.09 17.78 15.03
N ASP A 390 20.39 17.82 13.91
CA ASP A 390 18.97 18.17 13.89
C ASP A 390 18.12 17.09 14.56
N VAL A 391 18.38 15.83 14.28
CA VAL A 391 17.68 14.71 14.94
C VAL A 391 17.89 14.73 16.45
N ALA A 392 19.14 14.94 16.91
CA ALA A 392 19.46 15.03 18.33
C ALA A 392 18.72 16.19 19.00
N PHE A 393 18.78 17.38 18.41
CA PHE A 393 18.09 18.57 18.93
C PHE A 393 16.58 18.36 19.06
N TRP A 394 15.92 17.89 18.02
CA TRP A 394 14.46 17.73 18.03
C TRP A 394 13.98 16.57 18.91
N ARG A 395 14.82 15.54 19.10
CA ARG A 395 14.54 14.48 20.08
C ARG A 395 14.52 15.03 21.49
N GLU A 396 15.50 15.87 21.84
CA GLU A 396 15.56 16.53 23.14
C GLU A 396 14.43 17.55 23.33
N ALA A 397 14.16 18.37 22.33
CA ALA A 397 13.09 19.36 22.35
C ALA A 397 11.71 18.77 22.62
N GLN A 398 11.43 17.55 22.15
CA GLN A 398 10.18 16.84 22.44
C GLN A 398 10.07 16.39 23.91
N ALA A 399 11.19 16.09 24.55
CA ALA A 399 11.24 15.58 25.92
C ALA A 399 11.21 16.70 26.97
N GLN A 400 11.58 17.93 26.59
CA GLN A 400 11.67 19.08 27.50
C GLN A 400 10.29 19.71 27.77
N SER A 401 10.10 20.19 29.00
CA SER A 401 9.00 21.10 29.32
C SER A 401 9.16 22.44 28.59
N GLY A 402 8.07 23.18 28.39
CA GLY A 402 8.14 24.48 27.71
C GLY A 402 9.15 25.44 28.30
N HIS A 403 9.32 25.46 29.65
CA HIS A 403 10.26 26.31 30.35
C HIS A 403 11.72 25.86 30.13
N GLU A 404 12.01 24.58 30.19
CA GLU A 404 13.34 24.01 29.92
C GLU A 404 13.76 24.26 28.47
N LEU A 405 12.81 24.08 27.52
CA LEU A 405 13.05 24.36 26.12
C LEU A 405 13.37 25.82 25.85
N ASP A 406 12.66 26.76 26.51
CA ASP A 406 12.92 28.17 26.42
C ASP A 406 14.34 28.52 26.91
N SER A 407 14.76 27.96 28.05
CA SER A 407 16.10 28.15 28.61
C SER A 407 17.18 27.58 27.69
N SER A 408 16.95 26.43 27.08
CA SER A 408 17.87 25.80 26.12
C SER A 408 18.02 26.62 24.84
N LEU A 409 16.96 27.22 24.34
CA LEU A 409 16.98 28.08 23.16
C LEU A 409 17.67 29.42 23.43
N ASP A 410 17.50 30.00 24.63
CA ASP A 410 18.17 31.23 25.04
C ASP A 410 19.68 31.01 25.18
N SER A 411 20.15 29.87 25.70
CA SER A 411 21.55 29.50 25.77
C SER A 411 22.23 29.38 24.41
N LEU A 412 21.54 28.73 23.44
CA LEU A 412 22.05 28.62 22.07
C LEU A 412 22.20 29.98 21.36
N HIS A 413 21.41 30.97 21.74
CA HIS A 413 21.52 32.31 21.18
C HIS A 413 22.62 33.13 21.87
N SER A 414 22.97 32.86 23.14
CA SER A 414 24.07 33.52 23.85
C SER A 414 25.43 33.03 23.35
N ASP A 415 25.57 31.73 23.07
CA ASP A 415 26.83 31.16 22.55
C ASP A 415 27.13 31.61 21.09
N ALA A 416 26.11 31.90 20.29
CA ALA A 416 26.26 32.44 18.93
C ALA A 416 26.56 33.95 18.91
N GLY A 417 26.44 34.64 20.02
CA GLY A 417 26.64 36.10 20.17
C GLY A 417 28.08 36.56 20.44
N ASP A 418 28.96 35.66 20.82
CA ASP A 418 30.34 36.02 21.23
C ASP A 418 31.38 36.00 20.08
N GLU A 419 31.00 35.65 18.87
CA GLU A 419 31.92 35.62 17.69
C GLU A 419 31.81 36.82 16.72
N GLU A 420 30.89 37.78 16.93
CA GLU A 420 30.90 39.03 16.14
C GLU A 420 31.03 40.26 17.01
N GLY A 421 32.28 40.64 17.26
CA GLY A 421 32.66 41.97 17.75
C GLY A 421 32.40 43.04 16.68
N GLY A 422 31.24 43.71 16.74
CA GLY A 422 30.89 44.79 15.83
C GLY A 422 30.00 45.84 16.46
N ALA A 423 30.62 47.01 16.76
CA ALA A 423 30.20 48.37 17.09
C ALA A 423 28.72 48.71 17.43
N PRO A 424 28.44 49.57 18.41
CA PRO A 424 27.11 49.86 18.91
C PRO A 424 26.27 50.70 17.93
N ARG A 425 25.14 50.20 17.51
CA ARG A 425 24.14 50.95 16.74
C ARG A 425 23.39 51.92 17.61
N LYS A 426 23.58 53.23 17.33
CA LYS A 426 22.88 54.37 17.96
C LYS A 426 21.36 54.22 17.89
N ARG A 427 20.69 54.22 19.07
CA ARG A 427 19.25 54.32 19.25
C ARG A 427 18.69 55.57 18.59
N ARG A 428 17.90 55.46 17.56
CA ARG A 428 17.13 56.57 16.96
C ARG A 428 15.91 56.85 17.84
N ARG A 429 15.94 58.01 18.54
CA ARG A 429 14.84 58.58 19.35
C ARG A 429 13.65 58.86 18.45
N ARG A 430 12.52 58.23 18.75
CA ARG A 430 11.21 58.55 18.15
C ARG A 430 10.72 59.88 18.68
N ARG A 431 10.61 60.90 17.83
CA ARG A 431 9.96 62.19 18.11
C ARG A 431 8.43 61.95 18.25
N ARG A 432 7.90 62.40 19.42
CA ARG A 432 6.45 62.60 19.65
C ARG A 432 5.95 63.75 18.75
N ARG A 433 4.83 63.53 18.09
CA ARG A 433 4.00 64.61 17.53
C ARG A 433 2.95 65.01 18.56
N PRO A 434 2.64 66.34 18.68
CA PRO A 434 1.61 66.83 19.60
C PRO A 434 0.22 66.76 18.98
N ASP A 435 -0.78 66.56 19.84
CA ASP A 435 -2.22 66.67 19.58
C ASP A 435 -2.61 68.09 19.19
N GLY A 436 -3.57 68.22 18.26
CA GLY A 436 -4.23 69.43 17.90
C GLY A 436 -5.59 69.18 17.26
N ALA A 437 -6.58 69.22 18.09
CA ALA A 437 -7.93 69.82 18.07
C ALA A 437 -8.71 69.94 16.74
N ALA A 438 -9.85 69.28 16.69
CA ALA A 438 -11.23 69.77 16.66
C ALA A 438 -11.78 70.45 15.37
N ALA A 439 -12.98 69.99 15.10
CA ALA A 439 -14.16 70.66 14.54
C ALA A 439 -14.41 70.51 13.03
N GLY A 440 -15.52 69.88 12.69
CA GLY A 440 -16.72 70.61 12.23
C GLY A 440 -17.33 70.07 10.98
N ALA A 441 -18.50 69.46 11.11
CA ALA A 441 -19.77 69.64 10.38
C ALA A 441 -19.86 69.44 8.85
N ALA A 442 -20.81 68.53 8.54
CA ALA A 442 -21.90 68.64 7.53
C ALA A 442 -21.51 68.67 6.04
N GLU A 443 -21.90 67.64 5.33
CA GLU A 443 -23.12 67.43 4.50
C GLU A 443 -23.18 65.98 4.06
#